data_a731d0f75a35c926f543bbb5dfd3f8f6
#
_entry.id   a731d0f75a35c926f543bbb5dfd3f8f6
#
_cell.length_a   1.000
_cell.length_b   1.000
_cell.length_c   1.000
_cell.angle_alpha   90.00
_cell.angle_beta   90.00
_cell.angle_gamma   90.00
#
_symmetry.space_group_name_H-M   'P 1'
#
loop_
_entity.id
_entity.type
_entity.pdbx_description
1 polymer ?
#
loop_
_entity_poly.entity_id
_entity_poly.type
_entity_poly.pdbx_seq_one_letter_code
_entity_poly.pdbx_strand_id
1 'polypeptide(L)'
;MIFHTHAHEGFADSDMSKGLSEGIWGAGEELKRILEEEYGIGVLHDDGQYDMVNGKGQITGAYERMEPPIRKILAEHPSIEVCIDLHRDGVGDSTRLVTNINGRPCAQVMFFNGLCRLNKNGTTQAISGLENPYLKENLAFSLQMKTTADALYPGFSRKIYLNAYRFSLHMLPRSTLIEVGAQTNTKAEIWNSMEPLAKTLASVLTEQ
;
A
#
# COMPACT_ATOMS: atom_id res chain seq x y z
N MET A 1 -1.28 0.25 11.09
CA MET A 1 0.08 -0.29 10.80
C MET A 1 0.40 -0.08 9.33
N ILE A 2 1.63 0.37 9.03
CA ILE A 2 2.19 0.46 7.68
C ILE A 2 3.39 -0.49 7.63
N PHE A 3 3.55 -1.23 6.54
CA PHE A 3 4.71 -2.08 6.26
C PHE A 3 4.94 -2.16 4.75
N HIS A 4 6.05 -2.75 4.33
CA HIS A 4 6.44 -2.86 2.92
C HIS A 4 6.95 -4.26 2.64
N THR A 5 6.19 -5.06 1.89
CA THR A 5 6.70 -6.36 1.42
C THR A 5 7.92 -6.17 0.51
N HIS A 6 8.02 -5.02 -0.18
CA HIS A 6 9.15 -4.61 -1.00
C HIS A 6 9.69 -3.23 -0.55
N ALA A 7 10.49 -3.20 0.52
CA ALA A 7 10.97 -1.95 1.13
C ALA A 7 11.97 -1.16 0.25
N HIS A 8 12.63 -1.83 -0.72
CA HIS A 8 13.65 -1.23 -1.59
C HIS A 8 13.11 -0.65 -2.91
N GLU A 9 11.82 -0.42 -3.01
CA GLU A 9 11.23 0.22 -4.18
C GLU A 9 11.58 1.71 -4.25
N GLY A 10 12.37 2.08 -5.26
CA GLY A 10 12.78 3.46 -5.54
C GLY A 10 11.96 4.11 -6.66
N PHE A 11 12.17 5.41 -6.85
CA PHE A 11 11.52 6.27 -7.85
C PHE A 11 12.54 6.77 -8.87
N ALA A 12 12.11 7.56 -9.85
CA ALA A 12 12.96 8.00 -10.96
C ALA A 12 14.21 8.78 -10.51
N ASP A 13 14.14 9.47 -9.39
CA ASP A 13 15.20 10.30 -8.81
C ASP A 13 15.68 9.80 -7.43
N SER A 14 15.36 8.56 -7.05
CA SER A 14 15.86 7.93 -5.82
C SER A 14 17.32 7.56 -5.92
N ASP A 15 18.07 7.85 -4.86
CA ASP A 15 19.41 7.32 -4.64
C ASP A 15 19.36 6.27 -3.51
N MET A 16 18.97 5.05 -3.86
CA MET A 16 18.80 3.96 -2.89
C MET A 16 20.09 3.57 -2.16
N SER A 17 21.26 4.06 -2.59
CA SER A 17 22.52 3.88 -1.84
C SER A 17 22.55 4.67 -0.53
N LYS A 18 21.70 5.68 -0.39
CA LYS A 18 21.54 6.49 0.83
C LYS A 18 20.58 5.87 1.84
N GLY A 19 19.92 4.77 1.49
CA GLY A 19 19.04 4.02 2.38
C GLY A 19 17.57 4.03 1.97
N LEU A 20 16.73 3.36 2.75
CA LEU A 20 15.30 3.15 2.48
C LEU A 20 14.49 4.46 2.45
N SER A 21 14.93 5.50 3.15
CA SER A 21 14.28 6.83 3.16
C SER A 21 14.21 7.49 1.78
N GLU A 22 14.99 7.02 0.81
CA GLU A 22 14.96 7.49 -0.57
C GLU A 22 13.83 6.89 -1.42
N GLY A 23 13.17 5.84 -0.93
CA GLY A 23 12.16 5.07 -1.64
C GLY A 23 10.80 5.05 -0.94
N ILE A 24 10.04 4.00 -1.21
CA ILE A 24 8.66 3.81 -0.70
C ILE A 24 8.60 3.75 0.83
N TRP A 25 9.62 3.23 1.49
CA TRP A 25 9.69 3.22 2.95
C TRP A 25 9.71 4.66 3.51
N GLY A 26 10.48 5.58 2.88
CA GLY A 26 10.48 7.00 3.26
C GLY A 26 9.12 7.67 3.04
N ALA A 27 8.38 7.29 2.00
CA ALA A 27 7.00 7.75 1.81
C ALA A 27 6.07 7.22 2.93
N GLY A 28 6.28 5.99 3.40
CA GLY A 28 5.58 5.42 4.57
C GLY A 28 5.83 6.21 5.85
N GLU A 29 7.07 6.65 6.10
CA GLU A 29 7.41 7.54 7.24
C GLU A 29 6.69 8.89 7.14
N GLU A 30 6.64 9.49 5.96
CA GLU A 30 5.91 10.75 5.78
C GLU A 30 4.39 10.57 5.97
N LEU A 31 3.82 9.48 5.46
CA LEU A 31 2.41 9.14 5.70
C LEU A 31 2.11 8.97 7.20
N LYS A 32 2.99 8.25 7.92
CA LYS A 32 2.92 8.10 9.38
C LYS A 32 2.92 9.45 10.05
N ARG A 33 3.93 10.29 9.76
CA ARG A 33 4.07 11.61 10.37
C ARG A 33 2.78 12.45 10.22
N ILE A 34 2.21 12.51 9.02
CA ILE A 34 0.99 13.28 8.76
C ILE A 34 -0.21 12.69 9.54
N LEU A 35 -0.37 11.35 9.55
CA LEU A 35 -1.46 10.69 10.28
C LEU A 35 -1.40 10.96 11.79
N GLU A 36 -0.19 10.93 12.38
CA GLU A 36 0.01 11.17 13.81
C GLU A 36 -0.12 12.65 14.18
N GLU A 37 0.54 13.55 13.43
CA GLU A 37 0.61 14.97 13.78
C GLU A 37 -0.67 15.75 13.44
N GLU A 38 -1.32 15.41 12.30
CA GLU A 38 -2.45 16.19 11.82
C GLU A 38 -3.81 15.56 12.15
N TYR A 39 -3.86 14.22 12.27
CA TYR A 39 -5.12 13.48 12.50
C TYR A 39 -5.18 12.73 13.82
N GLY A 40 -4.09 12.70 14.61
CA GLY A 40 -4.05 11.97 15.88
C GLY A 40 -4.21 10.45 15.77
N ILE A 41 -3.93 9.90 14.59
CA ILE A 41 -4.02 8.45 14.32
C ILE A 41 -2.66 7.83 14.56
N GLY A 42 -2.52 7.03 15.63
CA GLY A 42 -1.28 6.32 15.94
C GLY A 42 -0.89 5.32 14.87
N VAL A 43 0.36 5.32 14.43
CA VAL A 43 0.87 4.47 13.35
C VAL A 43 2.12 3.71 13.80
N LEU A 44 2.04 2.38 13.79
CA LEU A 44 3.22 1.53 13.80
C LEU A 44 3.71 1.36 12.36
N HIS A 45 4.94 1.79 12.07
CA HIS A 45 5.59 1.60 10.78
C HIS A 45 6.72 0.58 10.94
N ASP A 46 6.63 -0.50 10.19
CA ASP A 46 7.57 -1.61 10.22
C ASP A 46 8.81 -1.31 9.38
N ASP A 47 9.99 -1.68 9.86
CA ASP A 47 11.28 -1.49 9.19
C ASP A 47 11.83 -2.78 8.55
N GLY A 48 11.03 -3.82 8.47
CA GLY A 48 11.37 -5.10 7.89
C GLY A 48 11.75 -5.00 6.40
N GLN A 49 12.81 -5.72 6.01
CA GLN A 49 13.35 -5.75 4.64
C GLN A 49 13.13 -7.13 4.03
N TYR A 50 11.89 -7.43 3.69
CA TYR A 50 11.44 -8.77 3.26
C TYR A 50 11.85 -9.12 1.83
N ASP A 51 12.21 -8.15 1.03
CA ASP A 51 12.73 -8.25 -0.32
C ASP A 51 14.26 -8.43 -0.39
N MET A 52 14.92 -8.62 0.80
CA MET A 52 16.35 -8.85 0.90
C MET A 52 16.66 -10.20 1.55
N VAL A 53 17.69 -10.90 1.06
CA VAL A 53 18.27 -12.11 1.68
C VAL A 53 19.78 -12.02 1.63
N ASN A 54 20.43 -12.12 2.79
CA ASN A 54 21.89 -12.03 2.91
C ASN A 54 22.50 -10.79 2.22
N GLY A 55 21.83 -9.63 2.35
CA GLY A 55 22.26 -8.36 1.77
C GLY A 55 22.07 -8.24 0.24
N LYS A 56 21.32 -9.15 -0.37
CA LYS A 56 21.02 -9.14 -1.81
C LYS A 56 19.50 -9.07 -2.04
N GLY A 57 19.08 -8.29 -3.03
CA GLY A 57 17.69 -8.19 -3.44
C GLY A 57 17.13 -9.55 -3.87
N GLN A 58 16.04 -9.97 -3.27
CA GLN A 58 15.33 -11.20 -3.59
C GLN A 58 13.83 -11.00 -3.43
N ILE A 59 13.17 -10.57 -4.49
CA ILE A 59 11.72 -10.32 -4.52
C ILE A 59 10.92 -11.62 -4.34
N THR A 60 11.34 -12.69 -5.02
CA THR A 60 10.67 -14.01 -4.89
C THR A 60 10.69 -14.48 -3.44
N GLY A 61 9.54 -14.82 -2.89
CA GLY A 61 9.37 -15.26 -1.49
C GLY A 61 9.31 -14.11 -0.47
N ALA A 62 9.20 -12.84 -0.91
CA ALA A 62 9.11 -11.70 0.00
C ALA A 62 7.84 -11.77 0.87
N TYR A 63 6.70 -12.14 0.31
CA TYR A 63 5.44 -12.32 1.05
C TYR A 63 5.54 -13.40 2.12
N GLU A 64 6.20 -14.52 1.84
CA GLU A 64 6.41 -15.60 2.79
C GLU A 64 7.36 -15.19 3.93
N ARG A 65 8.36 -14.34 3.64
CA ARG A 65 9.27 -13.80 4.68
C ARG A 65 8.59 -12.73 5.53
N MET A 66 7.73 -11.92 4.93
CA MET A 66 7.00 -10.84 5.60
C MET A 66 5.93 -11.38 6.55
N GLU A 67 5.19 -12.43 6.18
CA GLU A 67 4.01 -12.87 6.92
C GLU A 67 4.28 -13.20 8.42
N PRO A 68 5.31 -13.98 8.80
CA PRO A 68 5.53 -14.33 10.20
C PRO A 68 5.82 -13.12 11.12
N PRO A 69 6.74 -12.18 10.78
CA PRO A 69 6.98 -11.01 11.63
C PRO A 69 5.77 -10.08 11.71
N ILE A 70 5.04 -9.84 10.60
CA ILE A 70 3.84 -9.00 10.65
C ILE A 70 2.75 -9.62 11.53
N ARG A 71 2.52 -10.94 11.45
CA ARG A 71 1.59 -11.63 12.36
C ARG A 71 2.00 -11.52 13.82
N LYS A 72 3.30 -11.55 14.12
CA LYS A 72 3.81 -11.35 15.48
C LYS A 72 3.49 -9.95 15.98
N ILE A 73 3.77 -8.92 15.17
CA ILE A 73 3.45 -7.52 15.53
C ILE A 73 1.95 -7.36 15.77
N LEU A 74 1.09 -7.89 14.91
CA LEU A 74 -0.36 -7.83 15.08
C LEU A 74 -0.83 -8.52 16.37
N ALA A 75 -0.19 -9.63 16.77
CA ALA A 75 -0.51 -10.31 18.02
C ALA A 75 -0.05 -9.52 19.26
N GLU A 76 1.08 -8.83 19.18
CA GLU A 76 1.64 -7.99 20.24
C GLU A 76 0.90 -6.64 20.39
N HIS A 77 0.26 -6.16 19.30
CA HIS A 77 -0.45 -4.89 19.23
C HIS A 77 -1.92 -5.08 18.79
N PRO A 78 -2.79 -5.65 19.63
CA PRO A 78 -4.18 -5.95 19.26
C PRO A 78 -5.06 -4.72 19.02
N SER A 79 -4.57 -3.52 19.30
CA SER A 79 -5.21 -2.25 18.95
C SER A 79 -5.03 -1.83 17.50
N ILE A 80 -4.25 -2.56 16.71
CA ILE A 80 -4.10 -2.30 15.27
C ILE A 80 -5.38 -2.75 14.56
N GLU A 81 -6.09 -1.81 13.94
CA GLU A 81 -7.34 -2.05 13.22
C GLU A 81 -7.17 -2.07 11.70
N VAL A 82 -6.06 -1.51 11.18
CA VAL A 82 -5.80 -1.37 9.75
C VAL A 82 -4.38 -1.78 9.42
N CYS A 83 -4.21 -2.58 8.37
CA CYS A 83 -2.92 -2.97 7.81
C CYS A 83 -2.76 -2.43 6.39
N ILE A 84 -1.70 -1.69 6.13
CA ILE A 84 -1.36 -1.14 4.82
C ILE A 84 0.00 -1.70 4.39
N ASP A 85 -0.01 -2.46 3.29
CA ASP A 85 1.19 -2.83 2.56
C ASP A 85 1.43 -1.75 1.50
N LEU A 86 2.36 -0.83 1.75
CA LEU A 86 2.57 0.34 0.91
C LEU A 86 3.67 0.06 -0.11
N HIS A 87 3.32 0.24 -1.38
CA HIS A 87 4.13 -0.06 -2.57
C HIS A 87 4.13 1.09 -3.57
N ARG A 88 4.98 0.98 -4.56
CA ARG A 88 4.84 1.70 -5.84
C ARG A 88 4.59 0.68 -6.96
N ASP A 89 3.82 1.09 -7.97
CA ASP A 89 3.52 0.24 -9.13
C ASP A 89 4.75 0.06 -10.05
N GLY A 90 4.69 -0.94 -10.90
CA GLY A 90 5.62 -1.18 -12.00
C GLY A 90 4.95 -0.94 -13.34
N VAL A 91 5.34 0.11 -14.07
CA VAL A 91 4.73 0.48 -15.35
C VAL A 91 5.80 0.59 -16.45
N GLY A 92 5.36 0.68 -17.70
CA GLY A 92 6.28 0.97 -18.81
C GLY A 92 6.94 2.36 -18.66
N ASP A 93 8.17 2.50 -19.10
CA ASP A 93 9.01 3.69 -18.88
C ASP A 93 8.40 5.01 -19.39
N SER A 94 7.52 4.95 -20.37
CA SER A 94 6.80 6.12 -20.90
C SER A 94 5.54 6.49 -20.11
N THR A 95 5.14 5.70 -19.12
CA THR A 95 3.93 5.93 -18.33
C THR A 95 4.24 6.81 -17.11
N ARG A 96 3.50 7.91 -16.96
CA ARG A 96 3.56 8.79 -15.79
C ARG A 96 2.20 8.77 -15.08
N LEU A 97 2.21 8.40 -13.82
CA LEU A 97 1.00 8.34 -12.98
C LEU A 97 0.92 9.61 -12.12
N VAL A 98 0.53 10.73 -12.73
CA VAL A 98 0.52 12.05 -12.10
C VAL A 98 -0.86 12.71 -12.24
N THR A 99 -1.30 13.38 -11.20
CA THR A 99 -2.43 14.30 -11.17
C THR A 99 -2.03 15.62 -10.51
N ASN A 100 -2.86 16.66 -10.61
CA ASN A 100 -2.62 17.92 -9.90
C ASN A 100 -3.61 18.05 -8.74
N ILE A 101 -3.11 18.26 -7.53
CA ILE A 101 -3.92 18.52 -6.34
C ILE A 101 -3.47 19.86 -5.76
N ASN A 102 -4.37 20.83 -5.73
CA ASN A 102 -4.11 22.17 -5.19
C ASN A 102 -2.86 22.83 -5.78
N GLY A 103 -2.63 22.66 -7.10
CA GLY A 103 -1.48 23.24 -7.80
C GLY A 103 -0.19 22.44 -7.68
N ARG A 104 -0.15 21.34 -6.91
CA ARG A 104 1.03 20.48 -6.75
C ARG A 104 0.90 19.20 -7.58
N PRO A 105 1.93 18.78 -8.33
CA PRO A 105 1.94 17.46 -8.97
C PRO A 105 2.02 16.36 -7.91
N CYS A 106 1.05 15.47 -7.93
CA CYS A 106 0.94 14.32 -7.03
C CYS A 106 0.94 13.03 -7.84
N ALA A 107 1.60 11.99 -7.35
CA ALA A 107 1.47 10.67 -7.90
C ALA A 107 0.05 10.12 -7.66
N GLN A 108 -0.52 9.44 -8.64
CA GLN A 108 -1.82 8.77 -8.48
C GLN A 108 -1.67 7.53 -7.62
N VAL A 109 -2.67 7.25 -6.79
CA VAL A 109 -2.71 6.04 -5.96
C VAL A 109 -3.63 4.96 -6.55
N MET A 110 -3.38 3.70 -6.23
CA MET A 110 -4.23 2.58 -6.59
C MET A 110 -4.45 1.67 -5.39
N PHE A 111 -5.71 1.35 -5.09
CA PHE A 111 -6.07 0.36 -4.08
C PHE A 111 -6.12 -1.01 -4.73
N PHE A 112 -5.34 -1.94 -4.19
CA PHE A 112 -5.11 -3.26 -4.74
C PHE A 112 -5.72 -4.34 -3.85
N ASN A 113 -6.39 -5.33 -4.46
CA ASN A 113 -6.99 -6.44 -3.72
C ASN A 113 -6.65 -7.79 -4.35
N GLY A 114 -6.25 -8.72 -3.49
CA GLY A 114 -6.07 -10.12 -3.84
C GLY A 114 -7.36 -10.91 -3.60
N LEU A 115 -7.94 -11.47 -4.66
CA LEU A 115 -9.23 -12.16 -4.61
C LEU A 115 -9.12 -13.61 -4.12
N CYS A 116 -7.93 -14.21 -4.11
CA CYS A 116 -7.70 -15.63 -3.80
C CYS A 116 -8.51 -16.57 -4.72
N ARG A 117 -8.77 -16.14 -5.95
CA ARG A 117 -9.61 -16.83 -6.92
C ARG A 117 -9.03 -16.73 -8.34
N LEU A 118 -9.18 -17.82 -9.09
CA LEU A 118 -8.84 -17.88 -10.50
C LEU A 118 -10.10 -18.12 -11.33
N ASN A 119 -10.15 -17.53 -12.52
CA ASN A 119 -11.13 -17.91 -13.52
C ASN A 119 -10.61 -19.13 -14.29
N LYS A 120 -11.34 -20.25 -14.20
CA LYS A 120 -11.09 -21.46 -14.97
C LYS A 120 -12.32 -21.75 -15.82
N ASN A 121 -12.16 -21.66 -17.14
CA ASN A 121 -13.24 -21.97 -18.11
C ASN A 121 -14.55 -21.19 -17.84
N GLY A 122 -14.45 -19.90 -17.54
CA GLY A 122 -15.61 -19.04 -17.25
C GLY A 122 -16.18 -19.16 -15.83
N THR A 123 -15.62 -20.05 -14.98
CA THR A 123 -16.04 -20.23 -13.58
C THR A 123 -14.97 -19.75 -12.63
N THR A 124 -15.34 -18.87 -11.70
CA THR A 124 -14.43 -18.39 -10.65
C THR A 124 -14.30 -19.43 -9.54
N GLN A 125 -13.09 -19.92 -9.30
CA GLN A 125 -12.77 -20.94 -8.30
C GLN A 125 -11.77 -20.41 -7.28
N ALA A 126 -11.93 -20.80 -5.99
CA ALA A 126 -10.96 -20.49 -4.95
C ALA A 126 -9.60 -21.17 -5.23
N ILE A 127 -8.51 -20.50 -4.86
CA ILE A 127 -7.17 -21.08 -4.92
C ILE A 127 -6.91 -21.77 -3.57
N SER A 128 -6.75 -23.09 -3.59
CA SER A 128 -6.45 -23.86 -2.40
C SER A 128 -5.13 -23.41 -1.76
N GLY A 129 -5.12 -23.23 -0.42
CA GLY A 129 -3.96 -22.78 0.35
C GLY A 129 -3.70 -21.25 0.28
N LEU A 130 -4.58 -20.50 -0.40
CA LEU A 130 -4.53 -19.03 -0.45
C LEU A 130 -5.84 -18.41 0.05
N GLU A 131 -6.43 -18.99 1.08
CA GLU A 131 -7.66 -18.47 1.66
C GLU A 131 -7.42 -17.09 2.32
N ASN A 132 -8.37 -16.16 2.11
CA ASN A 132 -8.44 -14.90 2.82
C ASN A 132 -9.79 -14.81 3.56
N PRO A 133 -9.80 -14.98 4.89
CA PRO A 133 -11.05 -14.92 5.67
C PRO A 133 -11.67 -13.51 5.68
N TYR A 134 -10.88 -12.47 5.38
CA TYR A 134 -11.26 -11.06 5.44
C TYR A 134 -11.49 -10.43 4.07
N LEU A 135 -11.65 -11.24 3.01
CA LEU A 135 -11.76 -10.73 1.64
C LEU A 135 -12.87 -9.69 1.46
N LYS A 136 -14.02 -9.92 2.09
CA LYS A 136 -15.18 -9.03 1.99
C LYS A 136 -14.90 -7.68 2.67
N GLU A 137 -14.32 -7.71 3.86
CA GLU A 137 -13.94 -6.54 4.64
C GLU A 137 -12.87 -5.71 3.93
N ASN A 138 -11.87 -6.37 3.34
CA ASN A 138 -10.80 -5.71 2.59
C ASN A 138 -11.33 -5.04 1.32
N LEU A 139 -12.22 -5.69 0.58
CA LEU A 139 -12.88 -5.10 -0.60
C LEU A 139 -13.75 -3.89 -0.20
N ALA A 140 -14.50 -4.00 0.91
CA ALA A 140 -15.31 -2.89 1.43
C ALA A 140 -14.42 -1.70 1.83
N PHE A 141 -13.31 -1.95 2.54
CA PHE A 141 -12.35 -0.93 2.92
C PHE A 141 -11.72 -0.24 1.70
N SER A 142 -11.26 -1.01 0.71
CA SER A 142 -10.72 -0.45 -0.53
C SER A 142 -11.75 0.38 -1.31
N LEU A 143 -13.03 -0.02 -1.30
CA LEU A 143 -14.10 0.75 -1.92
C LEU A 143 -14.36 2.06 -1.17
N GLN A 144 -14.40 2.04 0.16
CA GLN A 144 -14.52 3.26 0.98
C GLN A 144 -13.35 4.21 0.70
N MET A 145 -12.11 3.71 0.71
CA MET A 145 -10.93 4.49 0.38
C MET A 145 -11.04 5.13 -1.02
N LYS A 146 -11.44 4.34 -2.02
CA LYS A 146 -11.60 4.80 -3.41
C LYS A 146 -12.66 5.90 -3.53
N THR A 147 -13.85 5.68 -2.97
CA THR A 147 -14.95 6.64 -3.07
C THR A 147 -14.66 7.94 -2.31
N THR A 148 -14.00 7.84 -1.16
CA THR A 148 -13.57 9.01 -0.38
C THR A 148 -12.47 9.78 -1.12
N ALA A 149 -11.46 9.08 -1.66
CA ALA A 149 -10.40 9.71 -2.47
C ALA A 149 -10.96 10.44 -3.70
N ASP A 150 -11.93 9.83 -4.41
CA ASP A 150 -12.56 10.46 -5.57
C ASP A 150 -13.41 11.68 -5.21
N ALA A 151 -14.07 11.65 -4.05
CA ALA A 151 -14.88 12.77 -3.56
C ALA A 151 -14.00 13.95 -3.12
N LEU A 152 -12.90 13.69 -2.41
CA LEU A 152 -12.00 14.72 -1.91
C LEU A 152 -11.06 15.27 -2.99
N TYR A 153 -10.54 14.39 -3.84
CA TYR A 153 -9.47 14.68 -4.80
C TYR A 153 -9.74 13.99 -6.14
N PRO A 154 -10.64 14.51 -6.99
CA PRO A 154 -10.97 13.93 -8.29
C PRO A 154 -9.71 13.66 -9.13
N GLY A 155 -9.56 12.42 -9.61
CA GLY A 155 -8.40 11.99 -10.39
C GLY A 155 -7.17 11.57 -9.57
N PHE A 156 -7.21 11.63 -8.24
CA PHE A 156 -6.12 11.15 -7.38
C PHE A 156 -6.03 9.63 -7.39
N SER A 157 -7.16 8.94 -7.24
CA SER A 157 -7.16 7.49 -7.20
C SER A 157 -7.45 6.87 -8.58
N ARG A 158 -6.67 5.86 -8.94
CA ARG A 158 -6.87 5.00 -10.10
C ARG A 158 -8.03 4.02 -9.84
N LYS A 159 -8.40 3.21 -10.82
CA LYS A 159 -9.37 2.11 -10.63
C LYS A 159 -8.82 1.12 -9.60
N ILE A 160 -9.69 0.56 -8.76
CA ILE A 160 -9.32 -0.56 -7.89
C ILE A 160 -8.78 -1.70 -8.75
N TYR A 161 -7.62 -2.24 -8.38
CA TYR A 161 -7.03 -3.38 -9.06
C TYR A 161 -7.38 -4.68 -8.32
N LEU A 162 -7.83 -5.67 -9.07
CA LEU A 162 -8.21 -6.98 -8.55
C LEU A 162 -7.29 -8.04 -9.15
N ASN A 163 -6.54 -8.75 -8.29
CA ASN A 163 -5.63 -9.82 -8.71
C ASN A 163 -6.08 -11.18 -8.15
N ALA A 164 -5.63 -12.25 -8.77
CA ALA A 164 -6.02 -13.60 -8.42
C ALA A 164 -5.44 -14.10 -7.09
N TYR A 165 -4.23 -13.67 -6.73
CA TYR A 165 -3.51 -14.19 -5.56
C TYR A 165 -3.89 -13.47 -4.27
N ARG A 166 -3.33 -13.93 -3.12
CA ARG A 166 -3.67 -13.47 -1.77
C ARG A 166 -2.92 -12.20 -1.35
N PHE A 167 -1.64 -12.10 -1.72
CA PHE A 167 -0.72 -11.06 -1.23
C PHE A 167 -0.66 -11.02 0.31
N SER A 168 -0.51 -9.85 0.90
CA SER A 168 -0.46 -9.61 2.34
C SER A 168 -1.85 -9.48 3.03
N LEU A 169 -2.96 -9.60 2.29
CA LEU A 169 -4.28 -9.09 2.70
C LEU A 169 -5.11 -10.01 3.60
N HIS A 170 -4.56 -11.11 4.10
CA HIS A 170 -5.29 -12.12 4.87
C HIS A 170 -4.99 -12.12 6.37
N MET A 171 -4.22 -11.15 6.84
CA MET A 171 -3.73 -11.13 8.22
C MET A 171 -4.64 -10.34 9.17
N LEU A 172 -5.39 -9.37 8.65
CA LEU A 172 -6.29 -8.52 9.42
C LEU A 172 -7.50 -8.09 8.55
N PRO A 173 -8.73 -7.92 9.11
CA PRO A 173 -9.76 -7.13 8.46
C PRO A 173 -9.26 -5.71 8.17
N ARG A 174 -9.79 -5.05 7.13
CA ARG A 174 -9.32 -3.73 6.67
C ARG A 174 -7.83 -3.70 6.31
N SER A 175 -7.35 -4.79 5.67
CA SER A 175 -6.03 -4.79 5.00
C SER A 175 -6.18 -4.31 3.57
N THR A 176 -5.24 -3.48 3.12
CA THR A 176 -5.15 -3.07 1.72
C THR A 176 -3.69 -2.95 1.30
N LEU A 177 -3.41 -3.27 0.03
CA LEU A 177 -2.16 -2.89 -0.61
C LEU A 177 -2.42 -1.59 -1.37
N ILE A 178 -1.55 -0.61 -1.20
CA ILE A 178 -1.65 0.69 -1.85
C ILE A 178 -0.42 0.90 -2.72
N GLU A 179 -0.65 1.08 -4.01
CA GLU A 179 0.38 1.50 -4.95
C GLU A 179 0.38 3.02 -5.05
N VAL A 180 1.48 3.68 -4.71
CA VAL A 180 1.64 5.13 -4.84
C VAL A 180 2.56 5.44 -6.01
N GLY A 181 1.97 5.93 -7.09
CA GLY A 181 2.72 6.16 -8.33
C GLY A 181 3.40 4.91 -8.86
N ALA A 182 4.55 5.09 -9.49
CA ALA A 182 5.37 4.03 -10.07
C ALA A 182 6.86 4.44 -10.10
N GLN A 183 7.75 3.54 -10.56
CA GLN A 183 9.19 3.82 -10.71
C GLN A 183 9.49 5.03 -11.60
N THR A 184 8.55 5.48 -12.41
CA THR A 184 8.68 6.64 -13.28
C THR A 184 8.33 7.96 -12.62
N ASN A 185 7.72 7.94 -11.43
CA ASN A 185 7.41 9.15 -10.66
C ASN A 185 8.66 9.67 -9.93
N THR A 186 8.71 10.99 -9.70
CA THR A 186 9.71 11.60 -8.84
C THR A 186 9.35 11.47 -7.36
N LYS A 187 10.33 11.52 -6.47
CA LYS A 187 10.10 11.58 -5.02
C LYS A 187 9.14 12.71 -4.64
N ALA A 188 9.34 13.89 -5.22
CA ALA A 188 8.48 15.05 -4.93
C ALA A 188 7.00 14.75 -5.23
N GLU A 189 6.68 14.07 -6.35
CA GLU A 189 5.31 13.67 -6.69
C GLU A 189 4.75 12.67 -5.69
N ILE A 190 5.57 11.74 -5.19
CA ILE A 190 5.17 10.74 -4.18
C ILE A 190 4.92 11.42 -2.83
N TRP A 191 5.85 12.25 -2.34
CA TRP A 191 5.69 12.97 -1.06
C TRP A 191 4.48 13.89 -1.06
N ASN A 192 4.23 14.59 -2.18
CA ASN A 192 3.02 15.40 -2.34
C ASN A 192 1.72 14.59 -2.25
N SER A 193 1.79 13.29 -2.51
CA SER A 193 0.62 12.39 -2.43
C SER A 193 0.31 11.92 -1.01
N MET A 194 1.24 12.07 -0.06
CA MET A 194 1.06 11.57 1.30
C MET A 194 -0.02 12.36 2.07
N GLU A 195 -0.09 13.67 1.88
CA GLU A 195 -1.14 14.52 2.48
C GLU A 195 -2.55 14.11 2.02
N PRO A 196 -2.86 14.04 0.70
CA PRO A 196 -4.18 13.60 0.25
C PRO A 196 -4.49 12.13 0.59
N LEU A 197 -3.48 11.25 0.66
CA LEU A 197 -3.68 9.88 1.09
C LEU A 197 -3.98 9.81 2.59
N ALA A 198 -3.26 10.55 3.43
CA ALA A 198 -3.52 10.65 4.86
C ALA A 198 -4.92 11.20 5.15
N LYS A 199 -5.33 12.29 4.47
CA LYS A 199 -6.69 12.85 4.60
C LYS A 199 -7.76 11.82 4.22
N THR A 200 -7.53 11.08 3.14
CA THR A 200 -8.46 10.02 2.70
C THR A 200 -8.59 8.93 3.77
N LEU A 201 -7.46 8.43 4.29
CA LEU A 201 -7.44 7.43 5.37
C LEU A 201 -8.15 7.97 6.62
N ALA A 202 -7.79 9.17 7.08
CA ALA A 202 -8.40 9.77 8.26
C ALA A 202 -9.92 9.91 8.11
N SER A 203 -10.41 10.39 6.97
CA SER A 203 -11.86 10.50 6.73
C SER A 203 -12.55 9.14 6.81
N VAL A 204 -11.99 8.08 6.22
CA VAL A 204 -12.59 6.72 6.29
C VAL A 204 -12.55 6.14 7.71
N LEU A 205 -11.54 6.48 8.51
CA LEU A 205 -11.35 5.89 9.84
C LEU A 205 -12.08 6.65 10.95
N THR A 206 -12.35 7.95 10.78
CA THR A 206 -12.92 8.82 11.83
C THR A 206 -14.39 9.22 11.58
N GLU A 207 -14.89 9.11 10.36
CA GLU A 207 -16.28 9.48 9.98
C GLU A 207 -17.27 8.29 10.05
N GLN A 208 -17.14 7.39 11.04
CA GLN A 208 -18.06 6.27 11.27
C GLN A 208 -19.18 6.64 12.24
#